data_cf8bf54962bf0ad2b96cf02bc411082c
#
_entry.id   cf8bf54962bf0ad2b96cf02bc411082c
#
_cell.length_a   1.000
_cell.length_b   1.000
_cell.length_c   1.000
_cell.angle_alpha   90.00
_cell.angle_beta   90.00
_cell.angle_gamma   90.00
#
_symmetry.space_group_name_H-M   'P 1'
#
loop_
_entity.id
_entity.type
_entity.pdbx_description
1 polymer ?
#
loop_
_entity_poly.entity_id
_entity_poly.type
_entity_poly.pdbx_seq_one_letter_code
_entity_poly.pdbx_strand_id
1 'polypeptide(L)'
;LDKTRRKNTGEIPQYYVEEHHEAIIPPDLFDFVQTEIKEREKRGKHSGVSIFANKIKCGCCGGWYGAKVWHSTDKYRRVIYRCNKKYAHKGKPCSIRHLTEEEIKQIFVKALNSLVEVKENVIAELRSLIDDVCQTVELTEERNRVEQEFCVLAERIEILIQENARVAQDQNAYLKQENEICGLYVEKQGNLEKLDDQIAERESKRNTLETIIQVICGINEEQAEFDEELWGGLLDHIVVKKDGQIVVVFKGGIEIGVGG
;
A
#
# COMPACT_ATOMS: atom_id res chain seq x y z
N LEU A 1 -32.89 28.00 7.18
CA LEU A 1 -31.98 26.84 7.35
C LEU A 1 -31.33 26.57 5.99
N ASP A 2 -30.09 26.94 5.87
CA ASP A 2 -29.27 26.73 4.68
C ASP A 2 -28.94 25.24 4.57
N LYS A 3 -29.46 24.56 3.54
CA LYS A 3 -29.25 23.12 3.29
C LYS A 3 -27.96 22.87 2.52
N THR A 4 -26.86 23.47 2.95
CA THR A 4 -25.55 23.19 2.34
C THR A 4 -25.00 21.85 2.82
N ARG A 5 -24.71 20.95 1.87
CA ARG A 5 -24.00 19.69 2.20
C ARG A 5 -22.52 20.00 2.40
N ARG A 6 -22.00 19.70 3.59
CA ARG A 6 -20.57 19.76 3.91
C ARG A 6 -20.01 18.35 4.08
N LYS A 7 -18.78 18.14 3.61
CA LYS A 7 -18.04 16.91 3.95
C LYS A 7 -17.63 17.02 5.42
N ASN A 8 -17.90 15.98 6.21
CA ASN A 8 -17.40 15.91 7.58
C ASN A 8 -15.87 15.75 7.54
N THR A 9 -15.16 16.72 8.13
CA THR A 9 -13.69 16.70 8.21
C THR A 9 -13.19 16.38 9.63
N GLY A 10 -14.03 15.73 10.45
CA GLY A 10 -13.76 15.41 11.85
C GLY A 10 -14.54 16.25 12.86
N GLU A 11 -15.41 17.19 12.38
CA GLU A 11 -16.23 18.06 13.22
C GLU A 11 -17.33 17.29 13.97
N ILE A 12 -17.80 16.18 13.38
CA ILE A 12 -18.81 15.29 13.97
C ILE A 12 -18.19 13.92 14.11
N PRO A 13 -18.26 13.27 15.31
CA PRO A 13 -17.77 11.92 15.50
C PRO A 13 -18.37 10.96 14.49
N GLN A 14 -17.53 10.15 13.88
CA GLN A 14 -17.94 9.07 12.98
C GLN A 14 -17.77 7.76 13.73
N TYR A 15 -18.79 6.92 13.66
CA TYR A 15 -18.77 5.58 14.26
C TYR A 15 -18.72 4.56 13.13
N TYR A 16 -17.80 3.63 13.21
CA TYR A 16 -17.79 2.45 12.36
C TYR A 16 -18.64 1.38 13.03
N VAL A 17 -19.63 0.85 12.32
CA VAL A 17 -20.48 -0.24 12.77
C VAL A 17 -20.12 -1.48 11.96
N GLU A 18 -19.48 -2.44 12.62
CA GLU A 18 -19.13 -3.71 12.02
C GLU A 18 -20.38 -4.55 11.75
N GLU A 19 -20.33 -5.40 10.71
CA GLU A 19 -21.36 -6.38 10.35
C GLU A 19 -22.79 -5.82 10.19
N HIS A 20 -22.92 -4.52 9.89
CA HIS A 20 -24.25 -3.90 9.68
C HIS A 20 -24.98 -4.48 8.46
N HIS A 21 -24.26 -4.96 7.47
CA HIS A 21 -24.78 -5.60 6.26
C HIS A 21 -23.71 -6.51 5.66
N GLU A 22 -24.13 -7.47 4.83
CA GLU A 22 -23.21 -8.33 4.10
C GLU A 22 -22.27 -7.50 3.21
N ALA A 23 -20.98 -7.80 3.27
CA ALA A 23 -19.98 -7.07 2.50
C ALA A 23 -20.14 -7.34 1.00
N ILE A 24 -20.31 -6.29 0.19
CA ILE A 24 -20.36 -6.38 -1.29
C ILE A 24 -19.00 -6.80 -1.85
N ILE A 25 -17.93 -6.35 -1.20
CA ILE A 25 -16.55 -6.68 -1.53
C ILE A 25 -15.91 -7.23 -0.26
N PRO A 26 -15.21 -8.39 -0.32
CA PRO A 26 -14.47 -8.90 0.84
C PRO A 26 -13.53 -7.83 1.42
N PRO A 27 -13.43 -7.69 2.75
CA PRO A 27 -12.59 -6.68 3.39
C PRO A 27 -11.15 -6.69 2.89
N ASP A 28 -10.54 -7.86 2.75
CA ASP A 28 -9.16 -8.04 2.29
C ASP A 28 -8.95 -7.48 0.88
N LEU A 29 -9.92 -7.70 -0.02
CA LEU A 29 -9.88 -7.16 -1.38
C LEU A 29 -10.06 -5.64 -1.37
N PHE A 30 -10.92 -5.11 -0.50
CA PHE A 30 -11.10 -3.67 -0.34
C PHE A 30 -9.79 -3.01 0.13
N ASP A 31 -9.15 -3.55 1.15
CA ASP A 31 -7.90 -3.03 1.70
C ASP A 31 -6.74 -3.11 0.70
N PHE A 32 -6.66 -4.20 -0.06
CA PHE A 32 -5.74 -4.33 -1.17
C PHE A 32 -5.94 -3.20 -2.21
N VAL A 33 -7.18 -2.94 -2.63
CA VAL A 33 -7.50 -1.87 -3.58
C VAL A 33 -7.19 -0.48 -3.00
N GLN A 34 -7.48 -0.24 -1.70
CA GLN A 34 -7.14 1.03 -1.05
C GLN A 34 -5.62 1.25 -1.00
N THR A 35 -4.85 0.22 -0.76
CA THR A 35 -3.38 0.27 -0.80
C THR A 35 -2.87 0.62 -2.20
N GLU A 36 -3.43 0.00 -3.24
CA GLU A 36 -3.11 0.34 -4.63
C GLU A 36 -3.44 1.80 -4.98
N ILE A 37 -4.58 2.31 -4.53
CA ILE A 37 -4.97 3.70 -4.74
C ILE A 37 -3.96 4.65 -4.09
N LYS A 38 -3.61 4.41 -2.82
CA LYS A 38 -2.61 5.20 -2.08
C LYS A 38 -1.24 5.18 -2.76
N GLU A 39 -0.79 4.02 -3.24
CA GLU A 39 0.49 3.90 -3.96
C GLU A 39 0.46 4.65 -5.30
N ARG A 40 -0.66 4.62 -6.02
CA ARG A 40 -0.83 5.42 -7.25
C ARG A 40 -0.80 6.92 -6.98
N GLU A 41 -1.40 7.39 -5.91
CA GLU A 41 -1.36 8.80 -5.49
C GLU A 41 0.06 9.27 -5.20
N LYS A 42 0.87 8.46 -4.51
CA LYS A 42 2.30 8.75 -4.24
C LYS A 42 3.12 8.91 -5.53
N ARG A 43 2.75 8.22 -6.62
CA ARG A 43 3.44 8.30 -7.92
C ARG A 43 3.12 9.58 -8.70
N GLY A 44 2.23 10.44 -8.23
CA GLY A 44 1.89 11.76 -8.76
C GLY A 44 0.64 11.77 -9.64
N LYS A 45 0.18 12.98 -9.98
CA LYS A 45 -1.02 13.21 -10.79
C LYS A 45 -0.86 12.64 -12.20
N HIS A 46 -1.83 11.83 -12.62
CA HIS A 46 -1.92 11.30 -13.99
C HIS A 46 -3.35 11.51 -14.53
N SER A 47 -3.49 11.53 -15.84
CA SER A 47 -4.77 11.72 -16.52
C SER A 47 -5.73 10.51 -16.42
N GLY A 48 -5.33 9.43 -15.76
CA GLY A 48 -6.19 8.35 -15.29
C GLY A 48 -6.84 7.43 -16.34
N VAL A 49 -6.66 7.67 -17.63
CA VAL A 49 -7.43 6.99 -18.68
C VAL A 49 -6.79 5.68 -19.15
N SER A 50 -5.47 5.50 -18.96
CA SER A 50 -4.77 4.29 -19.46
C SER A 50 -4.30 3.41 -18.31
N ILE A 51 -4.53 2.10 -18.42
CA ILE A 51 -4.02 1.08 -17.49
C ILE A 51 -2.49 1.06 -17.39
N PHE A 52 -1.79 1.60 -18.40
CA PHE A 52 -0.33 1.71 -18.45
C PHE A 52 0.20 2.99 -17.78
N ALA A 53 -0.68 3.91 -17.36
CA ALA A 53 -0.27 5.17 -16.71
C ALA A 53 0.46 4.87 -15.37
N ASN A 54 1.63 5.51 -15.19
CA ASN A 54 2.47 5.33 -13.99
C ASN A 54 2.91 3.86 -13.71
N LYS A 55 2.92 3.03 -14.75
CA LYS A 55 3.39 1.64 -14.66
C LYS A 55 4.74 1.42 -15.34
N ILE A 56 5.30 2.43 -16.02
CA ILE A 56 6.59 2.31 -16.72
C ILE A 56 7.56 3.37 -16.23
N LYS A 57 8.69 2.96 -15.69
CA LYS A 57 9.73 3.80 -15.09
C LYS A 57 10.95 3.86 -15.99
N CYS A 58 11.53 5.04 -16.10
CA CYS A 58 12.75 5.27 -16.86
C CYS A 58 13.97 4.90 -16.02
N GLY A 59 14.73 3.90 -16.40
CA GLY A 59 15.97 3.48 -15.74
C GLY A 59 17.14 4.47 -15.88
N CYS A 60 16.98 5.54 -16.68
CA CYS A 60 18.01 6.58 -16.81
C CYS A 60 17.80 7.74 -15.83
N CYS A 61 16.56 8.26 -15.72
CA CYS A 61 16.27 9.46 -14.95
C CYS A 61 15.22 9.25 -13.85
N GLY A 62 14.78 8.03 -13.65
CA GLY A 62 13.74 7.67 -12.64
C GLY A 62 12.34 8.26 -12.94
N GLY A 63 12.16 8.94 -14.06
CA GLY A 63 10.86 9.52 -14.42
C GLY A 63 9.89 8.48 -14.95
N TRP A 64 8.58 8.74 -14.79
CA TRP A 64 7.54 7.88 -15.32
C TRP A 64 7.30 8.15 -16.81
N TYR A 65 6.92 7.09 -17.53
CA TYR A 65 6.43 7.22 -18.91
C TYR A 65 5.00 7.73 -18.92
N GLY A 66 4.69 8.50 -19.95
CA GLY A 66 3.34 8.98 -20.23
C GLY A 66 2.98 8.75 -21.69
N ALA A 67 1.68 8.55 -21.94
CA ALA A 67 1.13 8.43 -23.27
C ALA A 67 1.36 9.73 -24.07
N LYS A 68 1.78 9.60 -25.30
CA LYS A 68 1.95 10.69 -26.27
C LYS A 68 1.37 10.26 -27.61
N VAL A 69 0.61 11.13 -28.23
CA VAL A 69 0.10 10.88 -29.58
C VAL A 69 1.19 11.29 -30.57
N TRP A 70 1.58 10.36 -31.41
CA TRP A 70 2.51 10.57 -32.52
C TRP A 70 1.71 10.63 -33.82
N HIS A 71 2.13 11.49 -34.76
CA HIS A 71 1.43 11.70 -36.02
C HIS A 71 -0.07 12.04 -35.81
N SER A 72 -0.37 13.02 -34.97
CA SER A 72 -1.72 13.34 -34.55
C SER A 72 -2.66 13.76 -35.70
N THR A 73 -2.09 14.21 -36.81
CA THR A 73 -2.81 14.80 -37.96
C THR A 73 -2.80 13.94 -39.22
N ASP A 74 -2.16 12.76 -39.18
CA ASP A 74 -2.05 11.91 -40.37
C ASP A 74 -2.49 10.45 -40.12
N LYS A 75 -2.49 9.65 -41.21
CA LYS A 75 -2.92 8.24 -41.17
C LYS A 75 -2.02 7.32 -40.31
N TYR A 76 -0.86 7.79 -39.90
CA TYR A 76 0.08 7.04 -39.04
C TYR A 76 -0.08 7.39 -37.55
N ARG A 77 -1.18 8.05 -37.19
CA ARG A 77 -1.51 8.39 -35.81
C ARG A 77 -1.44 7.16 -34.92
N ARG A 78 -0.59 7.22 -33.88
CA ARG A 78 -0.43 6.15 -32.87
C ARG A 78 -0.12 6.72 -31.51
N VAL A 79 -0.46 5.98 -30.47
CA VAL A 79 -0.08 6.28 -29.10
C VAL A 79 1.26 5.59 -28.80
N ILE A 80 2.18 6.32 -28.24
CA ILE A 80 3.45 5.81 -27.71
C ILE A 80 3.60 6.21 -26.25
N TYR A 81 4.31 5.40 -25.49
CA TYR A 81 4.67 5.70 -24.11
C TYR A 81 6.13 6.11 -24.06
N ARG A 82 6.40 7.29 -23.48
CA ARG A 82 7.71 7.91 -23.44
C ARG A 82 7.96 8.57 -22.09
N CYS A 83 9.20 8.57 -21.63
CA CYS A 83 9.63 9.26 -20.42
C CYS A 83 9.15 10.72 -20.42
N ASN A 84 8.40 11.12 -19.40
CA ASN A 84 7.87 12.47 -19.25
C ASN A 84 8.99 13.51 -19.04
N LYS A 85 10.13 13.08 -18.47
CA LYS A 85 11.31 13.93 -18.24
C LYS A 85 12.26 13.96 -19.44
N LYS A 86 11.90 13.44 -20.62
CA LYS A 86 12.79 13.32 -21.77
C LYS A 86 13.47 14.65 -22.15
N TYR A 87 12.77 15.76 -22.03
CA TYR A 87 13.26 17.10 -22.38
C TYR A 87 13.36 18.04 -21.17
N ALA A 88 13.25 17.51 -19.94
CA ALA A 88 13.25 18.34 -18.73
C ALA A 88 14.65 18.91 -18.40
N HIS A 89 15.71 18.24 -18.83
CA HIS A 89 17.08 18.67 -18.57
C HIS A 89 17.68 19.35 -19.81
N LYS A 90 17.95 20.66 -19.73
CA LYS A 90 18.64 21.40 -20.77
C LYS A 90 20.04 20.77 -20.99
N GLY A 91 20.31 20.29 -22.21
CA GLY A 91 21.61 19.77 -22.62
C GLY A 91 21.83 18.25 -22.54
N LYS A 92 21.02 17.49 -21.83
CA LYS A 92 21.10 16.00 -21.81
C LYS A 92 19.71 15.40 -21.83
N PRO A 93 19.03 15.29 -22.98
CA PRO A 93 17.75 14.64 -23.07
C PRO A 93 17.90 13.15 -22.72
N CYS A 94 16.88 12.59 -22.05
CA CYS A 94 16.82 11.17 -21.78
C CYS A 94 16.77 10.39 -23.11
N SER A 95 17.76 9.51 -23.34
CA SER A 95 17.93 8.78 -24.61
C SER A 95 17.13 7.47 -24.67
N ILE A 96 16.41 7.10 -23.62
CA ILE A 96 15.69 5.83 -23.57
C ILE A 96 14.57 5.80 -24.63
N ARG A 97 14.40 4.63 -25.24
CA ARG A 97 13.39 4.39 -26.27
C ARG A 97 11.96 4.58 -25.73
N HIS A 98 11.06 4.94 -26.60
CA HIS A 98 9.62 4.85 -26.32
C HIS A 98 9.15 3.41 -26.51
N LEU A 99 7.99 3.08 -25.97
CA LEU A 99 7.31 1.82 -26.15
C LEU A 99 5.94 2.08 -26.77
N THR A 100 5.49 1.16 -27.58
CA THR A 100 4.11 1.09 -28.05
C THR A 100 3.27 0.29 -27.03
N GLU A 101 1.97 0.41 -27.13
CA GLU A 101 1.07 -0.37 -26.28
C GLU A 101 1.24 -1.88 -26.49
N GLU A 102 1.40 -2.29 -27.75
CA GLU A 102 1.62 -3.67 -28.10
C GLU A 102 2.93 -4.23 -27.53
N GLU A 103 4.03 -3.45 -27.62
CA GLU A 103 5.30 -3.84 -26.99
C GLU A 103 5.16 -3.99 -25.46
N ILE A 104 4.41 -3.12 -24.80
CA ILE A 104 4.18 -3.21 -23.35
C ILE A 104 3.43 -4.51 -23.00
N LYS A 105 2.38 -4.82 -23.75
CA LYS A 105 1.61 -6.06 -23.56
C LYS A 105 2.48 -7.30 -23.75
N GLN A 106 3.27 -7.33 -24.82
CA GLN A 106 4.18 -8.46 -25.10
C GLN A 106 5.28 -8.61 -24.05
N ILE A 107 5.84 -7.50 -23.54
CA ILE A 107 6.82 -7.50 -22.45
C ILE A 107 6.22 -8.14 -21.20
N PHE A 108 5.00 -7.75 -20.85
CA PHE A 108 4.31 -8.30 -19.68
C PHE A 108 4.04 -9.79 -19.84
N VAL A 109 3.51 -10.23 -20.97
CA VAL A 109 3.24 -11.65 -21.24
C VAL A 109 4.51 -12.50 -21.16
N LYS A 110 5.61 -12.03 -21.74
CA LYS A 110 6.92 -12.72 -21.65
C LYS A 110 7.40 -12.83 -20.19
N ALA A 111 7.31 -11.72 -19.43
CA ALA A 111 7.71 -11.72 -18.03
C ALA A 111 6.82 -12.64 -17.19
N LEU A 112 5.51 -12.65 -17.46
CA LEU A 112 4.55 -13.51 -16.78
C LEU A 112 4.86 -14.99 -17.03
N ASN A 113 5.16 -15.37 -18.27
CA ASN A 113 5.52 -16.75 -18.61
C ASN A 113 6.83 -17.16 -17.94
N SER A 114 7.84 -16.28 -17.91
CA SER A 114 9.06 -16.54 -17.15
C SER A 114 8.80 -16.66 -15.63
N LEU A 115 7.83 -15.91 -15.09
CA LEU A 115 7.40 -16.06 -13.69
C LEU A 115 6.77 -17.43 -13.46
N VAL A 116 5.93 -17.92 -14.40
CA VAL A 116 5.28 -19.24 -14.31
C VAL A 116 6.31 -20.36 -14.29
N GLU A 117 7.40 -20.26 -15.07
CA GLU A 117 8.49 -21.24 -15.06
C GLU A 117 9.15 -21.41 -13.69
N VAL A 118 9.23 -20.35 -12.90
CA VAL A 118 9.90 -20.32 -11.58
C VAL A 118 8.93 -20.16 -10.42
N LYS A 119 7.63 -20.31 -10.65
CA LYS A 119 6.58 -19.92 -9.68
C LYS A 119 6.71 -20.60 -8.32
N GLU A 120 7.09 -21.87 -8.28
CA GLU A 120 7.24 -22.61 -7.01
C GLU A 120 8.34 -22.01 -6.12
N ASN A 121 9.45 -21.60 -6.72
CA ASN A 121 10.53 -20.94 -5.98
C ASN A 121 10.08 -19.56 -5.47
N VAL A 122 9.39 -18.79 -6.33
CA VAL A 122 8.87 -17.48 -5.97
C VAL A 122 7.85 -17.57 -4.83
N ILE A 123 6.95 -18.54 -4.87
CA ILE A 123 5.97 -18.79 -3.80
C ILE A 123 6.70 -19.15 -2.49
N ALA A 124 7.73 -19.98 -2.55
CA ALA A 124 8.52 -20.35 -1.38
C ALA A 124 9.22 -19.12 -0.77
N GLU A 125 9.82 -18.26 -1.59
CA GLU A 125 10.46 -17.01 -1.15
C GLU A 125 9.45 -16.04 -0.54
N LEU A 126 8.26 -15.87 -1.15
CA LEU A 126 7.21 -15.00 -0.60
C LEU A 126 6.69 -15.52 0.76
N ARG A 127 6.53 -16.83 0.92
CA ARG A 127 6.15 -17.44 2.21
C ARG A 127 7.22 -17.21 3.27
N SER A 128 8.49 -17.41 2.93
CA SER A 128 9.60 -17.10 3.84
C SER A 128 9.60 -15.62 4.24
N LEU A 129 9.34 -14.71 3.30
CA LEU A 129 9.23 -13.28 3.58
C LEU A 129 8.06 -12.97 4.54
N ILE A 130 6.92 -13.65 4.38
CA ILE A 130 5.78 -13.52 5.30
C ILE A 130 6.20 -13.97 6.71
N ASP A 131 6.86 -15.11 6.82
CA ASP A 131 7.31 -15.65 8.10
C ASP A 131 8.34 -14.75 8.77
N ASP A 132 9.23 -14.11 8.01
CA ASP A 132 10.30 -13.26 8.57
C ASP A 132 9.80 -11.85 8.96
N VAL A 133 8.92 -11.24 8.14
CA VAL A 133 8.61 -9.80 8.25
C VAL A 133 7.22 -9.52 8.80
N CYS A 134 6.28 -10.46 8.66
CA CYS A 134 4.88 -10.25 9.02
C CYS A 134 4.49 -10.93 10.36
N GLN A 135 5.45 -11.32 11.17
CA GLN A 135 5.16 -11.88 12.50
C GLN A 135 4.65 -10.80 13.45
N THR A 136 3.55 -11.08 14.11
CA THR A 136 2.89 -10.16 15.06
C THR A 136 2.88 -10.68 16.49
N VAL A 137 3.36 -11.90 16.75
CA VAL A 137 3.26 -12.56 18.05
C VAL A 137 3.85 -11.73 19.18
N GLU A 138 5.11 -11.28 19.03
CA GLU A 138 5.79 -10.48 20.04
C GLU A 138 5.09 -9.11 20.27
N LEU A 139 4.61 -8.47 19.20
CA LEU A 139 3.87 -7.22 19.29
C LEU A 139 2.52 -7.40 20.00
N THR A 140 1.85 -8.51 19.74
CA THR A 140 0.56 -8.85 20.36
C THR A 140 0.75 -9.14 21.85
N GLU A 141 1.81 -9.86 22.23
CA GLU A 141 2.14 -10.10 23.63
C GLU A 141 2.49 -8.80 24.37
N GLU A 142 3.25 -7.91 23.73
CA GLU A 142 3.57 -6.60 24.29
C GLU A 142 2.31 -5.72 24.42
N ARG A 143 1.48 -5.68 23.38
CA ARG A 143 0.20 -4.98 23.40
C ARG A 143 -0.69 -5.44 24.57
N ASN A 144 -0.80 -6.75 24.78
CA ASN A 144 -1.59 -7.31 25.86
C ASN A 144 -1.04 -6.95 27.24
N ARG A 145 0.28 -6.90 27.40
CA ARG A 145 0.91 -6.41 28.64
C ARG A 145 0.60 -4.93 28.90
N VAL A 146 0.78 -4.09 27.90
CA VAL A 146 0.50 -2.66 28.02
C VAL A 146 -0.99 -2.40 28.28
N GLU A 147 -1.90 -3.19 27.66
CA GLU A 147 -3.32 -3.12 27.90
C GLU A 147 -3.71 -3.46 29.35
N GLN A 148 -3.08 -4.50 29.94
CA GLN A 148 -3.28 -4.82 31.36
C GLN A 148 -2.83 -3.67 32.27
N GLU A 149 -1.65 -3.09 32.00
CA GLU A 149 -1.16 -1.92 32.75
C GLU A 149 -2.09 -0.70 32.60
N PHE A 150 -2.60 -0.48 31.40
CA PHE A 150 -3.56 0.59 31.11
C PHE A 150 -4.87 0.42 31.88
N CYS A 151 -5.41 -0.80 31.92
CA CYS A 151 -6.61 -1.09 32.71
C CYS A 151 -6.39 -0.85 34.20
N VAL A 152 -5.26 -1.27 34.75
CA VAL A 152 -4.92 -1.01 36.18
C VAL A 152 -4.85 0.49 36.48
N LEU A 153 -4.27 1.29 35.57
CA LEU A 153 -4.22 2.76 35.73
C LEU A 153 -5.61 3.38 35.68
N ALA A 154 -6.50 2.90 34.78
CA ALA A 154 -7.88 3.35 34.68
C ALA A 154 -8.65 3.11 35.99
N GLU A 155 -8.55 1.89 36.54
CA GLU A 155 -9.16 1.53 37.83
C GLU A 155 -8.62 2.39 38.98
N ARG A 156 -7.30 2.66 38.97
CA ARG A 156 -6.68 3.48 40.00
C ARG A 156 -7.11 4.94 39.97
N ILE A 157 -7.32 5.50 38.76
CA ILE A 157 -7.88 6.84 38.58
C ILE A 157 -9.32 6.89 39.14
N GLU A 158 -10.13 5.88 38.83
CA GLU A 158 -11.49 5.81 39.32
C GLU A 158 -11.56 5.76 40.86
N ILE A 159 -10.73 4.90 41.49
CA ILE A 159 -10.62 4.82 42.96
C ILE A 159 -10.21 6.16 43.55
N LEU A 160 -9.19 6.81 42.98
CA LEU A 160 -8.68 8.11 43.45
C LEU A 160 -9.77 9.18 43.42
N ILE A 161 -10.57 9.25 42.35
CA ILE A 161 -11.70 10.15 42.21
C ILE A 161 -12.77 9.85 43.27
N GLN A 162 -13.11 8.60 43.49
CA GLN A 162 -14.11 8.17 44.47
C GLN A 162 -13.68 8.51 45.91
N GLU A 163 -12.40 8.30 46.24
CA GLU A 163 -11.84 8.63 47.55
C GLU A 163 -11.88 10.15 47.82
N ASN A 164 -11.50 10.94 46.82
CA ASN A 164 -11.54 12.41 46.92
C ASN A 164 -12.98 12.97 47.11
N ALA A 165 -13.96 12.26 46.54
CA ALA A 165 -15.38 12.62 46.70
C ALA A 165 -15.95 12.28 48.11
N ARG A 166 -15.34 11.31 48.81
CA ARG A 166 -15.86 10.80 50.10
C ARG A 166 -15.15 11.36 51.35
N VAL A 167 -13.87 11.67 51.23
CA VAL A 167 -13.03 12.03 52.36
C VAL A 167 -12.35 13.36 52.08
N ALA A 168 -12.44 14.29 53.06
CA ALA A 168 -11.70 15.57 52.97
C ALA A 168 -10.19 15.27 53.04
N GLN A 169 -9.45 15.66 52.01
CA GLN A 169 -8.01 15.46 51.92
C GLN A 169 -7.31 16.73 51.39
N ASP A 170 -5.97 16.76 51.51
CA ASP A 170 -5.16 17.82 50.92
C ASP A 170 -5.28 17.82 49.40
N GLN A 171 -5.92 18.89 48.87
CA GLN A 171 -6.18 19.02 47.47
C GLN A 171 -4.90 19.15 46.63
N ASN A 172 -3.81 19.70 47.18
CA ASN A 172 -2.53 19.80 46.50
C ASN A 172 -1.89 18.41 46.34
N ALA A 173 -1.96 17.59 47.38
CA ALA A 173 -1.47 16.19 47.32
C ALA A 173 -2.30 15.33 46.31
N TYR A 174 -3.63 15.52 46.36
CA TYR A 174 -4.55 14.87 45.41
C TYR A 174 -4.20 15.24 43.95
N LEU A 175 -4.14 16.52 43.62
CA LEU A 175 -3.85 16.99 42.25
C LEU A 175 -2.48 16.51 41.75
N LYS A 176 -1.48 16.43 42.62
CA LYS A 176 -0.17 15.89 42.25
C LYS A 176 -0.27 14.42 41.86
N GLN A 177 -0.94 13.61 42.67
CA GLN A 177 -1.12 12.18 42.44
C GLN A 177 -1.98 11.92 41.21
N GLU A 178 -3.06 12.68 41.03
CA GLU A 178 -3.93 12.62 39.83
C GLU A 178 -3.12 12.88 38.55
N ASN A 179 -2.36 14.00 38.54
CA ASN A 179 -1.54 14.32 37.36
C ASN A 179 -0.48 13.28 37.04
N GLU A 180 0.17 12.67 38.05
CA GLU A 180 1.12 11.59 37.85
C GLU A 180 0.47 10.37 37.22
N ILE A 181 -0.70 9.92 37.72
CA ILE A 181 -1.39 8.75 37.20
C ILE A 181 -1.98 9.01 35.81
N CYS A 182 -2.58 10.21 35.61
CA CYS A 182 -3.11 10.60 34.31
C CYS A 182 -2.00 10.71 33.24
N GLY A 183 -0.80 11.19 33.65
CA GLY A 183 0.36 11.21 32.76
C GLY A 183 0.76 9.81 32.29
N LEU A 184 0.82 8.84 33.20
CA LEU A 184 1.10 7.43 32.88
C LEU A 184 -0.01 6.81 32.02
N TYR A 185 -1.27 7.14 32.30
CA TYR A 185 -2.41 6.67 31.53
C TYR A 185 -2.33 7.11 30.06
N VAL A 186 -2.08 8.41 29.83
CA VAL A 186 -1.92 8.98 28.46
C VAL A 186 -0.70 8.36 27.75
N GLU A 187 0.41 8.13 28.47
CA GLU A 187 1.58 7.45 27.89
C GLU A 187 1.25 6.04 27.44
N LYS A 188 0.57 5.26 28.29
CA LYS A 188 0.19 3.86 27.96
C LYS A 188 -0.81 3.81 26.82
N GLN A 189 -1.78 4.74 26.77
CA GLN A 189 -2.70 4.86 25.65
C GLN A 189 -1.95 5.09 24.33
N GLY A 190 -1.01 6.06 24.31
CA GLY A 190 -0.22 6.32 23.12
C GLY A 190 0.71 5.15 22.70
N ASN A 191 1.10 4.29 23.65
CA ASN A 191 1.86 3.09 23.35
C ASN A 191 0.96 1.99 22.76
N LEU A 192 -0.27 1.83 23.25
CA LEU A 192 -1.26 0.93 22.66
C LEU A 192 -1.57 1.29 21.21
N GLU A 193 -1.88 2.55 20.94
CA GLU A 193 -2.15 3.04 19.59
C GLU A 193 -0.98 2.72 18.62
N LYS A 194 0.27 2.91 19.06
CA LYS A 194 1.44 2.57 18.24
C LYS A 194 1.58 1.08 17.99
N LEU A 195 1.30 0.25 18.98
CA LEU A 195 1.36 -1.21 18.84
C LEU A 195 0.27 -1.73 17.92
N ASP A 196 -0.95 -1.19 18.06
CA ASP A 196 -2.08 -1.51 17.19
C ASP A 196 -1.78 -1.12 15.72
N ASP A 197 -1.21 0.07 15.48
CA ASP A 197 -0.78 0.52 14.15
C ASP A 197 0.28 -0.42 13.55
N GLN A 198 1.27 -0.86 14.35
CA GLN A 198 2.32 -1.76 13.88
C GLN A 198 1.79 -3.16 13.56
N ILE A 199 0.87 -3.68 14.37
CA ILE A 199 0.21 -4.96 14.13
C ILE A 199 -0.61 -4.87 12.84
N ALA A 200 -1.45 -3.85 12.70
CA ALA A 200 -2.27 -3.64 11.52
C ALA A 200 -1.43 -3.49 10.23
N GLU A 201 -0.29 -2.78 10.28
CA GLU A 201 0.63 -2.66 9.15
C GLU A 201 1.20 -4.03 8.73
N ARG A 202 1.63 -4.85 9.69
CA ARG A 202 2.17 -6.20 9.41
C ARG A 202 1.11 -7.14 8.86
N GLU A 203 -0.10 -7.12 9.40
CA GLU A 203 -1.24 -7.90 8.92
C GLU A 203 -1.66 -7.50 7.50
N SER A 204 -1.77 -6.20 7.24
CA SER A 204 -2.05 -5.68 5.90
C SER A 204 -1.00 -6.12 4.88
N LYS A 205 0.28 -6.11 5.26
CA LYS A 205 1.37 -6.59 4.41
C LYS A 205 1.29 -8.10 4.16
N ARG A 206 0.98 -8.89 5.19
CA ARG A 206 0.73 -10.34 5.07
C ARG A 206 -0.39 -10.63 4.08
N ASN A 207 -1.55 -10.01 4.26
CA ASN A 207 -2.72 -10.20 3.40
C ASN A 207 -2.41 -9.83 1.94
N THR A 208 -1.63 -8.76 1.73
CA THR A 208 -1.18 -8.37 0.39
C THR A 208 -0.31 -9.46 -0.26
N LEU A 209 0.67 -10.00 0.47
CA LEU A 209 1.57 -11.04 -0.03
C LEU A 209 0.81 -12.36 -0.27
N GLU A 210 -0.09 -12.74 0.60
CA GLU A 210 -0.94 -13.93 0.45
C GLU A 210 -1.85 -13.81 -0.77
N THR A 211 -2.42 -12.63 -1.02
CA THR A 211 -3.20 -12.36 -2.23
C THR A 211 -2.36 -12.53 -3.51
N ILE A 212 -1.13 -12.03 -3.51
CA ILE A 212 -0.19 -12.21 -4.62
C ILE A 212 0.11 -13.70 -4.85
N ILE A 213 0.37 -14.45 -3.78
CA ILE A 213 0.59 -15.90 -3.85
C ILE A 213 -0.62 -16.60 -4.46
N GLN A 214 -1.84 -16.26 -4.04
CA GLN A 214 -3.07 -16.84 -4.58
C GLN A 214 -3.21 -16.58 -6.09
N VAL A 215 -2.94 -15.34 -6.53
CA VAL A 215 -2.98 -14.99 -7.97
C VAL A 215 -1.94 -15.79 -8.74
N ILE A 216 -0.70 -15.90 -8.25
CA ILE A 216 0.37 -16.68 -8.89
C ILE A 216 0.00 -18.18 -8.94
N CYS A 217 -0.56 -18.73 -7.86
CA CYS A 217 -1.01 -20.13 -7.82
C CYS A 217 -2.12 -20.40 -8.85
N GLY A 218 -2.99 -19.45 -9.11
CA GLY A 218 -4.08 -19.54 -10.09
C GLY A 218 -3.62 -19.59 -11.54
N ILE A 219 -2.38 -19.21 -11.85
CA ILE A 219 -1.81 -19.24 -13.20
C ILE A 219 -1.26 -20.65 -13.47
N ASN A 220 -2.01 -21.47 -14.20
CA ASN A 220 -1.66 -22.87 -14.43
C ASN A 220 -0.96 -23.13 -15.78
N GLU A 221 -1.10 -22.21 -16.73
CA GLU A 221 -0.61 -22.35 -18.10
C GLU A 221 0.10 -21.07 -18.55
N GLU A 222 0.97 -21.20 -19.55
CA GLU A 222 1.57 -20.04 -20.22
C GLU A 222 0.49 -19.17 -20.85
N GLN A 223 0.62 -17.87 -20.69
CA GLN A 223 -0.29 -16.91 -21.26
C GLN A 223 0.11 -16.59 -22.70
N ALA A 224 -0.80 -16.78 -23.65
CA ALA A 224 -0.59 -16.41 -25.05
C ALA A 224 -0.91 -14.94 -25.31
N GLU A 225 -1.86 -14.37 -24.56
CA GLU A 225 -2.38 -13.02 -24.75
C GLU A 225 -2.29 -12.19 -23.46
N PHE A 226 -2.41 -10.88 -23.63
CA PHE A 226 -2.39 -9.93 -22.52
C PHE A 226 -3.72 -9.98 -21.75
N ASP A 227 -3.62 -10.12 -20.44
CA ASP A 227 -4.75 -10.10 -19.51
C ASP A 227 -4.67 -8.87 -18.61
N GLU A 228 -5.74 -8.06 -18.59
CA GLU A 228 -5.81 -6.82 -17.79
C GLU A 228 -5.94 -7.08 -16.29
N GLU A 229 -6.56 -8.20 -15.88
CA GLU A 229 -6.72 -8.56 -14.48
C GLU A 229 -5.37 -8.99 -13.90
N LEU A 230 -4.62 -9.83 -14.61
CA LEU A 230 -3.26 -10.20 -14.24
C LEU A 230 -2.31 -9.01 -14.25
N TRP A 231 -2.44 -8.10 -15.23
CA TRP A 231 -1.69 -6.84 -15.25
C TRP A 231 -1.97 -6.00 -14.00
N GLY A 232 -3.22 -5.79 -13.65
CA GLY A 232 -3.64 -5.02 -12.48
C GLY A 232 -3.28 -5.70 -11.16
N GLY A 233 -3.46 -7.03 -11.10
CA GLY A 233 -3.22 -7.85 -9.92
C GLY A 233 -1.75 -8.03 -9.57
N LEU A 234 -0.90 -8.26 -10.57
CA LEU A 234 0.50 -8.66 -10.35
C LEU A 234 1.53 -7.58 -10.62
N LEU A 235 1.31 -6.69 -11.61
CA LEU A 235 2.32 -5.72 -11.99
C LEU A 235 2.43 -4.58 -10.99
N ASP A 236 3.63 -4.35 -10.46
CA ASP A 236 3.97 -3.09 -9.82
C ASP A 236 4.42 -2.07 -10.88
N HIS A 237 5.54 -2.29 -11.54
CA HIS A 237 6.00 -1.42 -12.62
C HIS A 237 7.01 -2.12 -13.55
N ILE A 238 7.24 -1.50 -14.71
CA ILE A 238 8.27 -1.90 -15.67
C ILE A 238 9.40 -0.87 -15.64
N VAL A 239 10.64 -1.32 -15.64
CA VAL A 239 11.83 -0.44 -15.74
C VAL A 239 12.48 -0.63 -17.11
N VAL A 240 12.58 0.45 -17.89
CA VAL A 240 13.27 0.42 -19.19
C VAL A 240 14.66 0.97 -18.99
N LYS A 241 15.70 0.14 -19.13
CA LYS A 241 17.09 0.49 -18.93
C LYS A 241 17.71 1.10 -20.21
N LYS A 242 18.86 1.75 -20.04
CA LYS A 242 19.56 2.46 -21.14
C LYS A 242 20.18 1.50 -22.17
N ASP A 243 20.56 0.32 -21.76
CA ASP A 243 21.12 -0.77 -22.56
C ASP A 243 20.08 -1.54 -23.38
N GLY A 244 18.80 -1.15 -23.28
CA GLY A 244 17.69 -1.83 -23.94
C GLY A 244 17.08 -2.94 -23.11
N GLN A 245 17.70 -3.36 -21.99
CA GLN A 245 17.11 -4.31 -21.07
C GLN A 245 15.83 -3.74 -20.45
N ILE A 246 14.86 -4.63 -20.23
CA ILE A 246 13.61 -4.30 -19.58
C ILE A 246 13.47 -5.22 -18.37
N VAL A 247 13.17 -4.64 -17.22
CA VAL A 247 12.87 -5.39 -16.00
C VAL A 247 11.41 -5.16 -15.66
N VAL A 248 10.67 -6.23 -15.53
CA VAL A 248 9.29 -6.21 -15.03
C VAL A 248 9.34 -6.50 -13.54
N VAL A 249 8.87 -5.56 -12.76
CA VAL A 249 8.78 -5.67 -11.30
C VAL A 249 7.34 -6.02 -10.95
N PHE A 250 7.13 -7.21 -10.44
CA PHE A 250 5.85 -7.64 -9.92
C PHE A 250 5.70 -7.20 -8.46
N LYS A 251 4.46 -7.16 -7.99
CA LYS A 251 4.16 -6.93 -6.58
C LYS A 251 4.85 -8.00 -5.71
N GLY A 252 5.22 -7.63 -4.48
CA GLY A 252 6.05 -8.49 -3.64
C GLY A 252 7.55 -8.38 -3.94
N GLY A 253 7.97 -7.51 -4.89
CA GLY A 253 9.37 -7.25 -5.20
C GLY A 253 10.03 -8.27 -6.14
N ILE A 254 9.25 -9.08 -6.84
CA ILE A 254 9.74 -10.07 -7.79
C ILE A 254 10.18 -9.35 -9.07
N GLU A 255 11.43 -9.52 -9.48
CA GLU A 255 12.00 -8.88 -10.67
C GLU A 255 12.29 -9.93 -11.77
N ILE A 256 11.70 -9.73 -12.95
CA ILE A 256 11.93 -10.58 -14.12
C ILE A 256 12.55 -9.74 -15.23
N GLY A 257 13.74 -10.14 -15.68
CA GLY A 257 14.40 -9.53 -16.84
C GLY A 257 13.83 -10.06 -18.15
N VAL A 258 13.38 -9.14 -19.01
CA VAL A 258 12.94 -9.48 -20.36
C VAL A 258 13.96 -8.92 -21.33
N GLY A 259 14.60 -9.78 -22.12
CA GLY A 259 15.52 -9.35 -23.18
C GLY A 259 14.81 -8.43 -24.17
N GLY A 260 15.45 -7.32 -24.55
CA GLY A 260 14.94 -6.35 -25.51
C GLY A 260 15.02 -6.84 -26.96
#